data_3632124f4cf51f1eb1c993a04522145f
#
_entry.id   3632124f4cf51f1eb1c993a04522145f
#
_cell.length_a   1.000
_cell.length_b   1.000
_cell.length_c   1.000
_cell.angle_alpha   90.00
_cell.angle_beta   90.00
_cell.angle_gamma   90.00
#
_symmetry.space_group_name_H-M   'P 1'
#
loop_
_entity.id
_entity.type
_entity.pdbx_description
1 polymer ?
#
loop_
_entity_poly.entity_id
_entity_poly.type
_entity_poly.pdbx_seq_one_letter_code
_entity_poly.pdbx_strand_id
1 'polypeptide(L)'
;MTNFVQKYQSIIGQVNYTLFLVVVALLPFPQLFLRHAFVLWAFTWMLEGRFCKKPIAQDWRKMMPFILFGIWYLWKIISGLWADNISDYTWQLNRYLSFGLLVPVGIWGLNQYYDWKQVCRVLVISCLAAIVLYTFTLFWVQNARAFDYILGDITIRPLSSDFFAEKISHIKHRLFLCSVELMGVMALLYLRKDILQKYGKLKGYALIIVSIGIISYFIFATGSRASILSSIALLSVWTLYKLPIRHIRYKIALVLLALGVASIAIIHHPRMKHFNLQDWKSGENTTYHDTGIRFNIWSTALESPKDYSLYGLGAGQSFNYLQKKYLEHGFNNYTNLNAHNQYIEEWIEEGLVGVLFFIMIWLSIPYFYSKRARKTAIFLCTIFMLNMLTDCMFGRFDGIALWCVWMVLIRLQSENHQEELPQHKQSPTNH
;
A
#
# COMPACT_ATOMS: atom_id res chain seq x y z
N MET A 1 -17.89 29.57 28.23
CA MET A 1 -17.09 28.35 28.19
C MET A 1 -17.29 27.54 26.90
N THR A 2 -18.50 27.40 26.40
CA THR A 2 -18.84 26.67 25.16
C THR A 2 -18.15 27.20 23.88
N ASN A 3 -18.10 28.52 23.68
CA ASN A 3 -17.47 29.12 22.49
C ASN A 3 -15.94 28.93 22.42
N PHE A 4 -15.26 28.91 23.59
CA PHE A 4 -13.81 28.69 23.65
C PHE A 4 -13.48 27.23 23.30
N VAL A 5 -14.20 26.26 23.86
CA VAL A 5 -14.02 24.84 23.58
C VAL A 5 -14.28 24.53 22.10
N GLN A 6 -15.34 25.10 21.53
CA GLN A 6 -15.66 24.92 20.10
C GLN A 6 -14.57 25.50 19.19
N LYS A 7 -14.06 26.71 19.49
CA LYS A 7 -12.94 27.33 18.76
C LYS A 7 -11.67 26.49 18.83
N TYR A 8 -11.35 25.96 20.02
CA TYR A 8 -10.21 25.10 20.22
C TYR A 8 -10.32 23.80 19.40
N GLN A 9 -11.47 23.13 19.45
CA GLN A 9 -11.74 21.92 18.68
C GLN A 9 -11.65 22.17 17.15
N SER A 10 -12.11 23.35 16.69
CA SER A 10 -12.04 23.73 15.28
C SER A 10 -10.57 23.88 14.82
N ILE A 11 -9.73 24.55 15.63
CA ILE A 11 -8.31 24.73 15.31
C ILE A 11 -7.59 23.39 15.28
N ILE A 12 -7.78 22.55 16.30
CA ILE A 12 -7.16 21.23 16.35
C ILE A 12 -7.63 20.36 15.17
N GLY A 13 -8.91 20.41 14.82
CA GLY A 13 -9.42 19.67 13.67
C GLY A 13 -8.78 20.08 12.35
N GLN A 14 -8.53 21.38 12.14
CA GLN A 14 -7.80 21.87 10.96
C GLN A 14 -6.34 21.43 10.97
N VAL A 15 -5.66 21.53 12.12
CA VAL A 15 -4.28 21.04 12.29
C VAL A 15 -4.19 19.55 12.02
N ASN A 16 -5.12 18.77 12.56
CA ASN A 16 -5.17 17.33 12.34
C ASN A 16 -5.32 16.98 10.85
N TYR A 17 -6.21 17.66 10.14
CA TYR A 17 -6.37 17.48 8.70
C TYR A 17 -5.11 17.88 7.92
N THR A 18 -4.48 18.99 8.28
CA THR A 18 -3.22 19.42 7.64
C THR A 18 -2.11 18.38 7.86
N LEU A 19 -1.98 17.84 9.06
CA LEU A 19 -1.02 16.75 9.33
C LEU A 19 -1.34 15.49 8.55
N PHE A 20 -2.60 15.17 8.36
CA PHE A 20 -2.98 14.06 7.48
C PHE A 20 -2.56 14.28 6.03
N LEU A 21 -2.73 15.51 5.51
CA LEU A 21 -2.21 15.85 4.17
C LEU A 21 -0.69 15.74 4.10
N VAL A 22 0.03 16.09 5.17
CA VAL A 22 1.49 15.87 5.26
C VAL A 22 1.82 14.38 5.27
N VAL A 23 1.09 13.55 6.02
CA VAL A 23 1.26 12.08 5.98
C VAL A 23 1.08 11.56 4.57
N VAL A 24 0.01 11.97 3.87
CA VAL A 24 -0.25 11.57 2.48
C VAL A 24 0.87 12.04 1.53
N ALA A 25 1.34 13.27 1.70
CA ALA A 25 2.44 13.83 0.90
C ALA A 25 3.76 13.08 1.11
N LEU A 26 4.00 12.56 2.30
CA LEU A 26 5.23 11.84 2.64
C LEU A 26 5.21 10.36 2.28
N LEU A 27 4.07 9.79 1.87
CA LEU A 27 3.97 8.37 1.51
C LEU A 27 5.02 7.90 0.49
N PRO A 28 5.33 8.60 -0.61
CA PRO A 28 6.35 8.17 -1.55
C PRO A 28 7.78 8.41 -1.07
N PHE A 29 8.01 9.19 0.00
CA PHE A 29 9.33 9.56 0.51
C PHE A 29 9.84 8.60 1.60
N PRO A 30 11.13 8.72 2.03
CA PRO A 30 11.73 7.87 3.06
C PRO A 30 10.92 7.86 4.36
N GLN A 31 10.86 6.68 5.00
CA GLN A 31 9.94 6.43 6.13
C GLN A 31 10.21 7.26 7.39
N LEU A 32 11.41 7.84 7.57
CA LEU A 32 11.76 8.60 8.76
C LEU A 32 10.77 9.77 9.00
N PHE A 33 10.59 10.61 8.00
CA PHE A 33 9.68 11.76 8.09
C PHE A 33 8.20 11.31 8.17
N LEU A 34 7.86 10.24 7.46
CA LEU A 34 6.52 9.67 7.48
C LEU A 34 6.12 9.19 8.88
N ARG A 35 7.03 8.55 9.63
CA ARG A 35 6.77 8.10 11.00
C ARG A 35 6.42 9.26 11.92
N HIS A 36 7.22 10.33 11.90
CA HIS A 36 6.97 11.50 12.75
C HIS A 36 5.64 12.19 12.39
N ALA A 37 5.37 12.39 11.12
CA ALA A 37 4.11 12.97 10.66
C ALA A 37 2.89 12.11 11.06
N PHE A 38 3.01 10.79 10.96
CA PHE A 38 1.96 9.86 11.36
C PHE A 38 1.66 9.93 12.87
N VAL A 39 2.70 9.97 13.71
CA VAL A 39 2.55 10.10 15.17
C VAL A 39 1.90 11.44 15.53
N LEU A 40 2.31 12.54 14.90
CA LEU A 40 1.73 13.87 15.13
C LEU A 40 0.25 13.91 14.68
N TRP A 41 -0.07 13.30 13.55
CA TRP A 41 -1.46 13.16 13.11
C TRP A 41 -2.29 12.37 14.11
N ALA A 42 -1.78 11.24 14.58
CA ALA A 42 -2.44 10.40 15.57
C ALA A 42 -2.68 11.18 16.88
N PHE A 43 -1.66 11.86 17.37
CA PHE A 43 -1.74 12.64 18.60
C PHE A 43 -2.76 13.78 18.50
N THR A 44 -2.78 14.53 17.39
CA THR A 44 -3.75 15.61 17.20
C THR A 44 -5.18 15.08 17.03
N TRP A 45 -5.37 13.87 16.45
CA TRP A 45 -6.67 13.22 16.41
C TRP A 45 -7.17 12.88 17.83
N MET A 46 -6.28 12.42 18.71
CA MET A 46 -6.60 12.21 20.13
C MET A 46 -6.97 13.51 20.82
N LEU A 47 -6.17 14.58 20.63
CA LEU A 47 -6.44 15.91 21.21
C LEU A 47 -7.78 16.53 20.76
N GLU A 48 -8.25 16.18 19.57
CA GLU A 48 -9.57 16.59 19.08
C GLU A 48 -10.71 16.02 19.93
N GLY A 49 -10.44 14.98 20.72
CA GLY A 49 -11.38 14.38 21.67
C GLY A 49 -12.61 13.74 21.01
N ARG A 50 -12.47 13.24 19.78
CA ARG A 50 -13.59 12.63 19.05
C ARG A 50 -14.12 11.37 19.73
N PHE A 51 -13.27 10.62 20.40
CA PHE A 51 -13.66 9.44 21.16
C PHE A 51 -14.58 9.76 22.37
N CYS A 52 -14.63 11.04 22.81
CA CYS A 52 -15.58 11.49 23.82
C CYS A 52 -16.98 11.79 23.24
N LYS A 53 -17.12 11.86 21.91
CA LYS A 53 -18.39 12.05 21.23
C LYS A 53 -19.01 10.68 20.97
N LYS A 54 -20.37 10.63 20.92
CA LYS A 54 -21.03 9.38 20.51
C LYS A 54 -20.46 8.91 19.17
N PRO A 55 -20.12 7.62 19.02
CA PRO A 55 -19.71 7.10 17.73
C PRO A 55 -20.72 7.52 16.67
N ILE A 56 -20.27 7.82 15.46
CA ILE A 56 -21.19 8.11 14.35
C ILE A 56 -21.89 6.78 13.97
N ALA A 57 -22.72 6.32 14.87
CA ALA A 57 -23.32 4.97 14.91
C ALA A 57 -24.44 4.77 13.89
N GLN A 58 -24.62 5.70 12.93
CA GLN A 58 -25.74 5.58 11.99
C GLN A 58 -25.55 4.50 10.92
N ASP A 59 -24.32 4.01 10.73
CA ASP A 59 -24.08 2.94 9.75
C ASP A 59 -22.96 1.99 10.22
N TRP A 60 -23.33 1.03 11.07
CA TRP A 60 -22.42 -0.01 11.58
C TRP A 60 -21.66 -0.76 10.47
N ARG A 61 -22.26 -0.82 9.27
CA ARG A 61 -21.64 -1.47 8.10
C ARG A 61 -20.32 -0.82 7.71
N LYS A 62 -20.24 0.52 7.81
CA LYS A 62 -19.01 1.26 7.51
C LYS A 62 -17.91 1.05 8.54
N MET A 63 -18.28 0.63 9.77
CA MET A 63 -17.36 0.37 10.87
C MET A 63 -16.84 -1.07 10.83
N MET A 64 -17.57 -1.99 10.19
CA MET A 64 -17.26 -3.42 10.19
C MET A 64 -15.81 -3.77 9.75
N PRO A 65 -15.24 -3.21 8.67
CA PRO A 65 -13.86 -3.49 8.32
C PRO A 65 -12.86 -3.10 9.42
N PHE A 66 -13.12 -2.01 10.14
CA PHE A 66 -12.28 -1.56 11.26
C PHE A 66 -12.47 -2.42 12.51
N ILE A 67 -13.68 -2.88 12.77
CA ILE A 67 -13.97 -3.80 13.87
C ILE A 67 -13.27 -5.14 13.63
N LEU A 68 -13.40 -5.72 12.43
CA LEU A 68 -12.70 -6.96 12.07
C LEU A 68 -11.18 -6.80 12.16
N PHE A 69 -10.68 -5.65 11.73
CA PHE A 69 -9.28 -5.32 11.86
C PHE A 69 -8.84 -5.23 13.34
N GLY A 70 -9.70 -4.66 14.20
CA GLY A 70 -9.49 -4.63 15.64
C GLY A 70 -9.48 -6.02 16.28
N ILE A 71 -10.37 -6.92 15.85
CA ILE A 71 -10.40 -8.30 16.29
C ILE A 71 -9.13 -9.05 15.89
N TRP A 72 -8.69 -8.90 14.64
CA TRP A 72 -7.42 -9.47 14.19
C TRP A 72 -6.22 -8.91 14.99
N TYR A 73 -6.19 -7.60 15.25
CA TYR A 73 -5.13 -7.00 16.05
C TYR A 73 -5.16 -7.48 17.50
N LEU A 74 -6.35 -7.63 18.08
CA LEU A 74 -6.51 -8.21 19.42
C LEU A 74 -6.03 -9.67 19.46
N TRP A 75 -6.29 -10.44 18.40
CA TRP A 75 -5.76 -11.81 18.28
C TRP A 75 -4.23 -11.82 18.33
N LYS A 76 -3.56 -10.90 17.61
CA LYS A 76 -2.10 -10.72 17.69
C LYS A 76 -1.61 -10.37 19.11
N ILE A 77 -2.37 -9.59 19.86
CA ILE A 77 -2.03 -9.31 21.25
C ILE A 77 -2.15 -10.57 22.11
N ILE A 78 -3.22 -11.32 21.93
CA ILE A 78 -3.48 -12.56 22.68
C ILE A 78 -2.44 -13.62 22.34
N SER A 79 -1.97 -13.69 21.10
CA SER A 79 -0.97 -14.67 20.66
C SER A 79 0.39 -14.56 21.39
N GLY A 80 0.64 -13.44 22.03
CA GLY A 80 1.79 -13.25 22.93
C GLY A 80 1.78 -14.15 24.16
N LEU A 81 0.62 -14.75 24.53
CA LEU A 81 0.53 -15.66 25.67
C LEU A 81 1.27 -16.98 25.45
N TRP A 82 1.53 -17.35 24.21
CA TRP A 82 2.28 -18.55 23.83
C TRP A 82 3.50 -18.28 22.95
N ALA A 83 3.89 -17.01 22.79
CA ALA A 83 5.09 -16.64 22.06
C ALA A 83 6.35 -17.04 22.86
N ASP A 84 7.25 -17.79 22.25
CA ASP A 84 8.49 -18.25 22.89
C ASP A 84 9.45 -17.11 23.20
N ASN A 85 9.54 -16.10 22.32
CA ASN A 85 10.42 -14.97 22.46
C ASN A 85 9.64 -13.68 22.69
N ILE A 86 9.58 -13.23 23.93
CA ILE A 86 8.90 -12.00 24.35
C ILE A 86 9.51 -10.73 23.72
N SER A 87 10.82 -10.70 23.47
CA SER A 87 11.47 -9.57 22.83
C SER A 87 10.97 -9.35 21.41
N ASP A 88 10.90 -10.42 20.60
CA ASP A 88 10.43 -10.38 19.23
C ASP A 88 8.93 -10.05 19.17
N TYR A 89 8.16 -10.64 20.09
CA TYR A 89 6.74 -10.31 20.24
C TYR A 89 6.52 -8.82 20.52
N THR A 90 7.21 -8.26 21.53
CA THR A 90 7.05 -6.84 21.89
C THR A 90 7.53 -5.92 20.77
N TRP A 91 8.59 -6.27 20.06
CA TRP A 91 9.08 -5.52 18.91
C TRP A 91 8.04 -5.53 17.75
N GLN A 92 7.41 -6.66 17.49
CA GLN A 92 6.36 -6.80 16.50
C GLN A 92 5.11 -5.98 16.87
N LEU A 93 4.66 -6.05 18.13
CA LEU A 93 3.53 -5.26 18.62
C LEU A 93 3.78 -3.76 18.54
N ASN A 94 4.97 -3.31 18.91
CA ASN A 94 5.35 -1.90 18.78
C ASN A 94 5.29 -1.43 17.32
N ARG A 95 5.67 -2.27 16.37
CA ARG A 95 5.54 -1.96 14.95
C ARG A 95 4.09 -1.81 14.54
N TYR A 96 3.22 -2.64 15.08
CA TYR A 96 1.78 -2.66 14.76
C TYR A 96 0.94 -1.67 15.58
N LEU A 97 1.55 -0.89 16.48
CA LEU A 97 0.84 0.09 17.31
C LEU A 97 0.01 1.08 16.48
N SER A 98 0.48 1.42 15.28
CA SER A 98 -0.25 2.28 14.34
C SER A 98 -1.59 1.69 13.90
N PHE A 99 -1.73 0.36 13.90
CA PHE A 99 -2.98 -0.32 13.64
C PHE A 99 -4.00 -0.14 14.77
N GLY A 100 -3.53 -0.09 16.02
CA GLY A 100 -4.38 0.20 17.17
C GLY A 100 -5.09 1.56 17.06
N LEU A 101 -4.44 2.56 16.44
CA LEU A 101 -5.07 3.86 16.18
C LEU A 101 -6.12 3.79 15.06
N LEU A 102 -5.93 2.95 14.05
CA LEU A 102 -6.82 2.86 12.91
C LEU A 102 -8.24 2.48 13.33
N VAL A 103 -8.38 1.59 14.32
CA VAL A 103 -9.67 1.11 14.82
C VAL A 103 -10.52 2.27 15.39
N PRO A 104 -10.04 3.05 16.37
CA PRO A 104 -10.81 4.18 16.88
C PRO A 104 -11.08 5.25 15.80
N VAL A 105 -10.14 5.54 14.91
CA VAL A 105 -10.37 6.45 13.77
C VAL A 105 -11.51 5.93 12.88
N GLY A 106 -11.57 4.63 12.63
CA GLY A 106 -12.65 4.01 11.85
C GLY A 106 -14.01 4.06 12.53
N ILE A 107 -14.05 3.94 13.86
CA ILE A 107 -15.28 3.93 14.66
C ILE A 107 -15.81 5.37 14.86
N TRP A 108 -14.98 6.28 15.36
CA TRP A 108 -15.38 7.66 15.67
C TRP A 108 -15.28 8.62 14.47
N GLY A 109 -14.67 8.17 13.37
CA GLY A 109 -14.58 8.89 12.11
C GLY A 109 -13.61 10.05 12.13
N LEU A 110 -13.67 10.83 11.05
CA LEU A 110 -12.85 12.01 10.80
C LEU A 110 -13.65 13.28 11.01
N ASN A 111 -12.98 14.42 11.08
CA ASN A 111 -13.65 15.71 11.20
C ASN A 111 -14.16 16.23 9.85
N GLN A 112 -14.96 17.29 9.89
CA GLN A 112 -15.61 17.90 8.74
C GLN A 112 -14.63 18.59 7.75
N TYR A 113 -13.36 18.79 8.13
CA TYR A 113 -12.36 19.45 7.28
C TYR A 113 -11.77 18.52 6.23
N TYR A 114 -11.94 17.19 6.40
CA TYR A 114 -11.37 16.22 5.48
C TYR A 114 -12.05 16.26 4.11
N ASP A 115 -11.30 16.67 3.10
CA ASP A 115 -11.74 16.69 1.70
C ASP A 115 -11.01 15.61 0.89
N TRP A 116 -11.78 14.65 0.41
CA TRP A 116 -11.30 13.57 -0.46
C TRP A 116 -10.58 14.08 -1.72
N LYS A 117 -11.11 15.13 -2.35
CA LYS A 117 -10.51 15.67 -3.58
C LYS A 117 -9.15 16.30 -3.30
N GLN A 118 -9.03 17.02 -2.20
CA GLN A 118 -7.76 17.64 -1.82
C GLN A 118 -6.72 16.56 -1.47
N VAL A 119 -7.09 15.51 -0.76
CA VAL A 119 -6.20 14.37 -0.47
C VAL A 119 -5.72 13.73 -1.76
N CYS A 120 -6.62 13.50 -2.74
CA CYS A 120 -6.22 12.97 -4.04
C CYS A 120 -5.26 13.91 -4.80
N ARG A 121 -5.46 15.23 -4.74
CA ARG A 121 -4.55 16.21 -5.36
C ARG A 121 -3.17 16.16 -4.73
N VAL A 122 -3.09 16.16 -3.40
CA VAL A 122 -1.82 16.07 -2.66
C VAL A 122 -1.10 14.77 -3.03
N LEU A 123 -1.78 13.64 -3.06
CA LEU A 123 -1.20 12.36 -3.42
C LEU A 123 -0.60 12.36 -4.84
N VAL A 124 -1.35 12.86 -5.84
CA VAL A 124 -0.86 12.93 -7.24
C VAL A 124 0.37 13.84 -7.34
N ILE A 125 0.31 15.03 -6.74
CA ILE A 125 1.44 15.98 -6.76
C ILE A 125 2.66 15.36 -6.09
N SER A 126 2.47 14.68 -4.97
CA SER A 126 3.54 14.04 -4.21
C SER A 126 4.19 12.89 -4.97
N CYS A 127 3.40 12.05 -5.66
CA CYS A 127 3.92 10.99 -6.53
C CYS A 127 4.79 11.58 -7.65
N LEU A 128 4.29 12.58 -8.38
CA LEU A 128 5.06 13.21 -9.45
C LEU A 128 6.32 13.91 -8.93
N ALA A 129 6.24 14.57 -7.77
CA ALA A 129 7.40 15.19 -7.13
C ALA A 129 8.45 14.15 -6.71
N ALA A 130 8.03 13.01 -6.17
CA ALA A 130 8.93 11.91 -5.81
C ALA A 130 9.64 11.32 -7.02
N ILE A 131 8.92 11.14 -8.14
CA ILE A 131 9.51 10.66 -9.40
C ILE A 131 10.62 11.61 -9.86
N VAL A 132 10.34 12.92 -9.88
CA VAL A 132 11.32 13.94 -10.28
C VAL A 132 12.54 13.92 -9.34
N LEU A 133 12.28 13.95 -8.04
CA LEU A 133 13.35 13.97 -7.03
C LEU A 133 14.24 12.74 -7.11
N TYR A 134 13.66 11.54 -7.16
CA TYR A 134 14.43 10.30 -7.23
C TYR A 134 15.21 10.17 -8.54
N THR A 135 14.61 10.52 -9.66
CA THR A 135 15.26 10.49 -10.96
C THR A 135 16.46 11.46 -10.98
N PHE A 136 16.25 12.69 -10.47
CA PHE A 136 17.32 13.68 -10.37
C PHE A 136 18.45 13.24 -9.42
N THR A 137 18.09 12.76 -8.21
CA THR A 137 19.06 12.29 -7.21
C THR A 137 19.90 11.14 -7.76
N LEU A 138 19.27 10.15 -8.40
CA LEU A 138 19.98 9.00 -8.94
C LEU A 138 20.84 9.38 -10.16
N PHE A 139 20.36 10.28 -10.99
CA PHE A 139 21.16 10.85 -12.08
C PHE A 139 22.40 11.55 -11.54
N TRP A 140 22.23 12.37 -10.49
CA TRP A 140 23.34 13.06 -9.84
C TRP A 140 24.33 12.07 -9.23
N VAL A 141 23.87 11.09 -8.47
CA VAL A 141 24.73 10.07 -7.83
C VAL A 141 25.50 9.27 -8.88
N GLN A 142 24.88 8.91 -10.01
CA GLN A 142 25.54 8.18 -11.09
C GLN A 142 26.66 9.01 -11.73
N ASN A 143 26.51 10.33 -11.82
CA ASN A 143 27.43 11.24 -12.48
C ASN A 143 28.34 12.02 -11.52
N ALA A 144 28.19 11.86 -10.18
CA ALA A 144 28.94 12.63 -9.19
C ALA A 144 30.45 12.55 -9.41
N ARG A 145 30.98 11.37 -9.73
CA ARG A 145 32.42 11.18 -10.01
C ARG A 145 32.88 11.84 -11.31
N ALA A 146 31.98 12.07 -12.28
CA ALA A 146 32.30 12.77 -13.51
C ALA A 146 32.55 14.27 -13.28
N PHE A 147 31.93 14.84 -12.23
CA PHE A 147 32.12 16.23 -11.82
C PHE A 147 33.33 16.43 -10.91
N ASP A 148 33.86 15.37 -10.29
CA ASP A 148 35.12 15.44 -9.50
C ASP A 148 36.37 15.55 -10.37
N TYR A 149 36.28 15.17 -11.66
CA TYR A 149 37.36 15.34 -12.66
C TYR A 149 37.26 16.70 -13.33
N ILE A 150 37.68 17.77 -12.66
CA ILE A 150 37.58 19.16 -13.14
C ILE A 150 38.47 19.47 -14.37
N LEU A 151 39.32 18.57 -14.82
CA LEU A 151 40.31 18.80 -15.89
C LEU A 151 40.31 17.77 -17.04
N GLY A 152 39.32 16.91 -17.15
CA GLY A 152 39.18 15.93 -18.22
C GLY A 152 37.81 16.00 -18.87
N ASP A 153 37.62 15.32 -20.01
CA ASP A 153 36.32 15.23 -20.71
C ASP A 153 35.20 14.85 -19.79
N ILE A 154 34.31 15.80 -19.53
CA ILE A 154 33.11 15.58 -18.71
C ILE A 154 32.12 14.74 -19.51
N THR A 155 32.16 13.42 -19.33
CA THR A 155 31.23 12.51 -19.99
C THR A 155 30.01 12.30 -19.09
N ILE A 156 28.97 13.11 -19.31
CA ILE A 156 27.66 12.90 -18.65
C ILE A 156 27.03 11.64 -19.23
N ARG A 157 26.78 10.64 -18.36
CA ARG A 157 26.11 9.40 -18.75
C ARG A 157 24.60 9.51 -18.52
N PRO A 158 23.77 9.06 -19.46
CA PRO A 158 22.33 8.95 -19.21
C PRO A 158 22.09 7.96 -18.07
N LEU A 159 21.05 8.21 -17.27
CA LEU A 159 20.70 7.33 -16.15
C LEU A 159 20.35 5.94 -16.67
N SER A 160 21.20 4.94 -16.35
CA SER A 160 20.96 3.58 -16.79
C SER A 160 19.85 2.90 -16.01
N SER A 161 19.06 2.06 -16.67
CA SER A 161 17.95 1.33 -16.04
C SER A 161 18.42 0.36 -14.95
N ASP A 162 19.59 -0.24 -15.12
CA ASP A 162 20.17 -1.16 -14.14
C ASP A 162 20.56 -0.43 -12.85
N PHE A 163 21.28 0.69 -12.99
CA PHE A 163 21.66 1.53 -11.87
C PHE A 163 20.43 2.07 -11.15
N PHE A 164 19.43 2.54 -11.90
CA PHE A 164 18.19 3.04 -11.33
C PHE A 164 17.47 1.94 -10.53
N ALA A 165 17.27 0.77 -11.13
CA ALA A 165 16.57 -0.35 -10.49
C ALA A 165 17.32 -0.89 -9.26
N GLU A 166 18.65 -0.81 -9.22
CA GLU A 166 19.45 -1.20 -8.06
C GLU A 166 19.34 -0.16 -6.94
N LYS A 167 19.66 1.10 -7.23
CA LYS A 167 19.84 2.15 -6.22
C LYS A 167 18.54 2.66 -5.63
N ILE A 168 17.42 2.65 -6.37
CA ILE A 168 16.13 3.12 -5.85
C ILE A 168 15.70 2.33 -4.60
N SER A 169 16.03 1.04 -4.51
CA SER A 169 15.69 0.21 -3.37
C SER A 169 16.40 0.59 -2.07
N HIS A 170 17.55 1.27 -2.17
CA HIS A 170 18.29 1.78 -1.01
C HIS A 170 17.66 3.06 -0.44
N ILE A 171 16.95 3.82 -1.27
CA ILE A 171 16.28 5.05 -0.84
C ILE A 171 14.90 4.70 -0.26
N LYS A 172 14.12 3.93 -0.98
CA LYS A 172 12.80 3.43 -0.56
C LYS A 172 12.53 2.08 -1.18
N HIS A 173 11.96 1.18 -0.39
CA HIS A 173 11.64 -0.16 -0.87
C HIS A 173 10.66 -0.10 -2.06
N ARG A 174 11.05 -0.69 -3.18
CA ARG A 174 10.36 -0.57 -4.48
C ARG A 174 8.88 -0.91 -4.44
N LEU A 175 8.53 -1.97 -3.71
CA LEU A 175 7.14 -2.44 -3.65
C LEU A 175 6.20 -1.39 -3.06
N PHE A 176 6.62 -0.76 -1.93
CA PHE A 176 5.82 0.28 -1.28
C PHE A 176 5.75 1.54 -2.14
N LEU A 177 6.88 1.95 -2.72
CA LEU A 177 6.93 3.10 -3.62
C LEU A 177 5.96 2.92 -4.80
N CYS A 178 6.05 1.80 -5.50
CA CYS A 178 5.15 1.51 -6.62
C CYS A 178 3.68 1.39 -6.20
N SER A 179 3.42 0.88 -5.00
CA SER A 179 2.04 0.84 -4.46
C SER A 179 1.46 2.23 -4.27
N VAL A 180 2.27 3.18 -3.76
CA VAL A 180 1.88 4.59 -3.63
C VAL A 180 1.65 5.22 -5.00
N GLU A 181 2.54 4.95 -5.96
CA GLU A 181 2.41 5.44 -7.34
C GLU A 181 1.13 4.94 -8.02
N LEU A 182 0.76 3.67 -7.82
CA LEU A 182 -0.51 3.13 -8.29
C LEU A 182 -1.73 3.79 -7.63
N MET A 183 -1.63 4.14 -6.35
CA MET A 183 -2.66 4.95 -5.68
C MET A 183 -2.74 6.35 -6.29
N GLY A 184 -1.61 6.94 -6.69
CA GLY A 184 -1.55 8.20 -7.42
C GLY A 184 -2.30 8.13 -8.77
N VAL A 185 -2.13 7.04 -9.52
CA VAL A 185 -2.92 6.80 -10.75
C VAL A 185 -4.42 6.73 -10.45
N MET A 186 -4.82 6.02 -9.40
CA MET A 186 -6.23 5.95 -8.99
C MET A 186 -6.77 7.34 -8.63
N ALA A 187 -6.02 8.11 -7.84
CA ALA A 187 -6.39 9.47 -7.45
C ALA A 187 -6.54 10.40 -8.67
N LEU A 188 -5.65 10.29 -9.65
CA LEU A 188 -5.70 11.03 -10.91
C LEU A 188 -6.95 10.68 -11.73
N LEU A 189 -7.26 9.38 -11.84
CA LEU A 189 -8.49 8.92 -12.52
C LEU A 189 -9.76 9.40 -11.79
N TYR A 190 -9.72 9.51 -10.48
CA TYR A 190 -10.81 10.06 -9.68
C TYR A 190 -11.00 11.55 -9.96
N LEU A 191 -9.92 12.33 -10.00
CA LEU A 191 -9.92 13.77 -10.27
C LEU A 191 -10.22 14.11 -11.75
N ARG A 192 -10.38 13.13 -12.64
CA ARG A 192 -10.53 13.33 -14.07
C ARG A 192 -11.58 14.39 -14.43
N LYS A 193 -12.76 14.34 -13.79
CA LYS A 193 -13.84 15.29 -14.09
C LYS A 193 -13.42 16.74 -13.75
N ASP A 194 -12.81 16.96 -12.60
CA ASP A 194 -12.36 18.26 -12.13
C ASP A 194 -11.24 18.81 -13.04
N ILE A 195 -10.31 17.93 -13.47
CA ILE A 195 -9.23 18.28 -14.40
C ILE A 195 -9.80 18.69 -15.77
N LEU A 196 -10.75 17.91 -16.32
CA LEU A 196 -11.38 18.21 -17.61
C LEU A 196 -12.20 19.50 -17.56
N GLN A 197 -12.86 19.78 -16.44
CA GLN A 197 -13.61 21.01 -16.24
C GLN A 197 -12.69 22.22 -16.14
N LYS A 198 -11.54 22.09 -15.47
CA LYS A 198 -10.58 23.19 -15.25
C LYS A 198 -9.75 23.52 -16.49
N TYR A 199 -9.28 22.50 -17.23
CA TYR A 199 -8.32 22.69 -18.32
C TYR A 199 -8.91 22.45 -19.72
N GLY A 200 -10.19 22.10 -19.81
CA GLY A 200 -10.85 21.69 -21.04
C GLY A 200 -10.51 20.23 -21.43
N LYS A 201 -11.29 19.67 -22.36
CA LYS A 201 -11.20 18.24 -22.71
C LYS A 201 -9.81 17.85 -23.23
N LEU A 202 -9.29 18.57 -24.25
CA LEU A 202 -8.04 18.19 -24.90
C LEU A 202 -6.84 18.28 -23.94
N LYS A 203 -6.63 19.44 -23.33
CA LYS A 203 -5.53 19.68 -22.38
C LYS A 203 -5.66 18.78 -21.13
N GLY A 204 -6.89 18.61 -20.63
CA GLY A 204 -7.14 17.75 -19.46
C GLY A 204 -6.84 16.28 -19.73
N TYR A 205 -7.25 15.72 -20.89
CA TYR A 205 -6.86 14.36 -21.24
C TYR A 205 -5.36 14.22 -21.49
N ALA A 206 -4.73 15.19 -22.16
CA ALA A 206 -3.28 15.16 -22.35
C ALA A 206 -2.54 15.14 -21.01
N LEU A 207 -2.92 15.99 -20.05
CA LEU A 207 -2.34 16.00 -18.71
C LEU A 207 -2.49 14.64 -17.99
N ILE A 208 -3.67 14.04 -18.03
CA ILE A 208 -3.95 12.75 -17.40
C ILE A 208 -3.09 11.66 -18.05
N ILE A 209 -3.06 11.57 -19.38
CA ILE A 209 -2.33 10.54 -20.11
C ILE A 209 -0.82 10.66 -19.88
N VAL A 210 -0.28 11.86 -19.94
CA VAL A 210 1.14 12.12 -19.68
C VAL A 210 1.50 11.75 -18.24
N SER A 211 0.70 12.14 -17.25
CA SER A 211 0.96 11.80 -15.85
C SER A 211 0.91 10.29 -15.61
N ILE A 212 -0.09 9.59 -16.17
CA ILE A 212 -0.16 8.10 -16.08
C ILE A 212 1.05 7.49 -16.79
N GLY A 213 1.45 8.01 -17.95
CA GLY A 213 2.62 7.54 -18.69
C GLY A 213 3.92 7.67 -17.88
N ILE A 214 4.14 8.82 -17.24
CA ILE A 214 5.30 9.07 -16.37
C ILE A 214 5.30 8.10 -15.19
N ILE A 215 4.18 7.95 -14.49
CA ILE A 215 4.06 7.04 -13.33
C ILE A 215 4.28 5.59 -13.78
N SER A 216 3.69 5.16 -14.88
CA SER A 216 3.83 3.79 -15.40
C SER A 216 5.27 3.49 -15.82
N TYR A 217 5.93 4.43 -16.49
CA TYR A 217 7.34 4.31 -16.84
C TYR A 217 8.23 4.20 -15.59
N PHE A 218 7.97 5.02 -14.58
CA PHE A 218 8.70 4.96 -13.32
C PHE A 218 8.53 3.62 -12.61
N ILE A 219 7.30 3.10 -12.51
CA ILE A 219 7.03 1.76 -11.95
C ILE A 219 7.81 0.69 -12.72
N PHE A 220 7.82 0.76 -14.05
CA PHE A 220 8.60 -0.14 -14.91
C PHE A 220 10.10 -0.02 -14.59
N ALA A 221 10.66 1.20 -14.58
CA ALA A 221 12.07 1.46 -14.32
C ALA A 221 12.55 0.95 -12.95
N THR A 222 11.69 0.91 -11.92
CA THR A 222 12.04 0.33 -10.60
C THR A 222 12.31 -1.17 -10.66
N GLY A 223 11.83 -1.87 -11.69
CA GLY A 223 11.96 -3.32 -11.84
C GLY A 223 11.24 -4.15 -10.79
N SER A 224 10.17 -3.61 -10.18
CA SER A 224 9.32 -4.33 -9.22
C SER A 224 8.33 -5.24 -9.96
N ARG A 225 8.65 -6.53 -10.09
CA ARG A 225 7.82 -7.52 -10.81
C ARG A 225 6.39 -7.58 -10.28
N ALA A 226 6.23 -7.62 -8.94
CA ALA A 226 4.94 -7.64 -8.29
C ALA A 226 4.10 -6.39 -8.61
N SER A 227 4.73 -5.21 -8.61
CA SER A 227 4.02 -3.96 -8.89
C SER A 227 3.65 -3.84 -10.37
N ILE A 228 4.47 -4.36 -11.28
CA ILE A 228 4.12 -4.44 -12.71
C ILE A 228 2.90 -5.36 -12.89
N LEU A 229 2.89 -6.54 -12.27
CA LEU A 229 1.73 -7.45 -12.30
C LEU A 229 0.49 -6.81 -11.67
N SER A 230 0.64 -6.12 -10.55
CA SER A 230 -0.46 -5.37 -9.92
C SER A 230 -1.01 -4.27 -10.84
N SER A 231 -0.13 -3.55 -11.56
CA SER A 231 -0.53 -2.52 -12.54
C SER A 231 -1.37 -3.12 -13.67
N ILE A 232 -0.96 -4.28 -14.18
CA ILE A 232 -1.68 -5.00 -15.23
C ILE A 232 -3.02 -5.50 -14.73
N ALA A 233 -3.06 -6.12 -13.54
CA ALA A 233 -4.31 -6.58 -12.94
C ALA A 233 -5.30 -5.42 -12.76
N LEU A 234 -4.83 -4.27 -12.30
CA LEU A 234 -5.65 -3.07 -12.15
C LEU A 234 -6.15 -2.51 -13.48
N LEU A 235 -5.27 -2.44 -14.48
CA LEU A 235 -5.67 -2.03 -15.84
C LEU A 235 -6.72 -2.99 -16.41
N SER A 236 -6.56 -4.29 -16.16
CA SER A 236 -7.51 -5.31 -16.57
C SER A 236 -8.87 -5.14 -15.90
N VAL A 237 -8.90 -4.98 -14.59
CA VAL A 237 -10.13 -4.73 -13.82
C VAL A 237 -10.80 -3.44 -14.29
N TRP A 238 -10.03 -2.37 -14.47
CA TRP A 238 -10.54 -1.09 -14.96
C TRP A 238 -11.12 -1.21 -16.38
N THR A 239 -10.42 -1.91 -17.28
CA THR A 239 -10.84 -2.16 -18.66
C THR A 239 -12.16 -2.95 -18.70
N LEU A 240 -12.25 -4.05 -17.95
CA LEU A 240 -13.45 -4.87 -17.88
C LEU A 240 -14.66 -4.08 -17.37
N TYR A 241 -14.41 -3.16 -16.42
CA TYR A 241 -15.48 -2.45 -15.73
C TYR A 241 -15.91 -1.13 -16.39
N LYS A 242 -14.98 -0.41 -17.01
CA LYS A 242 -15.21 0.99 -17.45
C LYS A 242 -15.27 1.20 -18.93
N LEU A 243 -14.66 0.35 -19.74
CA LEU A 243 -14.73 0.53 -21.19
C LEU A 243 -16.15 0.25 -21.69
N PRO A 244 -16.72 1.18 -22.48
CA PRO A 244 -18.07 1.06 -23.03
C PRO A 244 -18.10 0.09 -24.23
N ILE A 245 -17.29 -0.96 -24.17
CA ILE A 245 -17.25 -2.01 -25.18
C ILE A 245 -18.40 -2.97 -24.90
N ARG A 246 -19.31 -3.07 -25.85
CA ARG A 246 -20.55 -3.87 -25.72
C ARG A 246 -20.27 -5.38 -25.58
N HIS A 247 -19.26 -5.88 -26.28
CA HIS A 247 -18.96 -7.31 -26.30
C HIS A 247 -17.80 -7.64 -25.37
N ILE A 248 -18.02 -8.55 -24.42
CA ILE A 248 -17.04 -9.00 -23.44
C ILE A 248 -15.76 -9.58 -24.09
N ARG A 249 -15.90 -10.23 -25.26
CA ARG A 249 -14.76 -10.78 -26.01
C ARG A 249 -13.69 -9.76 -26.36
N TYR A 250 -14.08 -8.53 -26.74
CA TYR A 250 -13.09 -7.47 -27.02
C TYR A 250 -12.43 -6.92 -25.77
N LYS A 251 -13.15 -6.90 -24.64
CA LYS A 251 -12.55 -6.56 -23.35
C LYS A 251 -11.50 -7.59 -22.95
N ILE A 252 -11.82 -8.87 -23.09
CA ILE A 252 -10.89 -9.97 -22.81
C ILE A 252 -9.69 -9.89 -23.75
N ALA A 253 -9.89 -9.67 -25.05
CA ALA A 253 -8.80 -9.52 -26.02
C ALA A 253 -7.86 -8.36 -25.64
N LEU A 254 -8.41 -7.22 -25.20
CA LEU A 254 -7.60 -6.08 -24.75
C LEU A 254 -6.80 -6.39 -23.47
N VAL A 255 -7.39 -7.13 -22.54
CA VAL A 255 -6.70 -7.60 -21.33
C VAL A 255 -5.56 -8.56 -21.70
N LEU A 256 -5.82 -9.53 -22.58
CA LEU A 256 -4.81 -10.48 -23.06
C LEU A 256 -3.67 -9.76 -23.81
N LEU A 257 -4.00 -8.76 -24.62
CA LEU A 257 -2.99 -7.92 -25.28
C LEU A 257 -2.13 -7.17 -24.25
N ALA A 258 -2.76 -6.55 -23.24
CA ALA A 258 -2.04 -5.85 -22.19
C ALA A 258 -1.14 -6.80 -21.38
N LEU A 259 -1.62 -8.01 -21.09
CA LEU A 259 -0.82 -9.07 -20.45
C LEU A 259 0.36 -9.49 -21.32
N GLY A 260 0.15 -9.66 -22.64
CA GLY A 260 1.21 -10.00 -23.59
C GLY A 260 2.30 -8.94 -23.66
N VAL A 261 1.90 -7.67 -23.81
CA VAL A 261 2.84 -6.53 -23.82
C VAL A 261 3.63 -6.45 -22.52
N ALA A 262 2.97 -6.63 -21.40
CA ALA A 262 3.64 -6.58 -20.11
C ALA A 262 4.58 -7.79 -19.87
N SER A 263 4.22 -8.98 -20.34
CA SER A 263 5.10 -10.15 -20.29
C SER A 263 6.37 -9.90 -21.11
N ILE A 264 6.23 -9.35 -22.32
CA ILE A 264 7.37 -8.96 -23.16
C ILE A 264 8.23 -7.92 -22.44
N ALA A 265 7.61 -6.88 -21.85
CA ALA A 265 8.32 -5.85 -21.11
C ALA A 265 9.08 -6.41 -19.89
N ILE A 266 8.46 -7.34 -19.15
CA ILE A 266 9.10 -8.02 -18.02
C ILE A 266 10.29 -8.86 -18.49
N ILE A 267 10.14 -9.65 -19.54
CA ILE A 267 11.21 -10.54 -20.07
C ILE A 267 12.41 -9.71 -20.54
N HIS A 268 12.18 -8.57 -21.19
CA HIS A 268 13.25 -7.70 -21.68
C HIS A 268 13.81 -6.72 -20.62
N HIS A 269 13.21 -6.70 -19.41
CA HIS A 269 13.73 -5.86 -18.34
C HIS A 269 15.13 -6.32 -17.93
N PRO A 270 16.13 -5.41 -17.74
CA PRO A 270 17.51 -5.76 -17.40
C PRO A 270 17.66 -6.73 -16.24
N ARG A 271 16.81 -6.61 -15.20
CA ARG A 271 16.81 -7.54 -14.06
C ARG A 271 16.37 -8.97 -14.38
N MET A 272 15.77 -9.20 -15.56
CA MET A 272 15.41 -10.55 -16.01
C MET A 272 16.54 -11.24 -16.77
N LYS A 273 17.57 -10.51 -17.22
CA LYS A 273 18.75 -11.08 -17.91
C LYS A 273 19.51 -12.08 -17.03
N HIS A 274 19.41 -11.94 -15.70
CA HIS A 274 20.02 -12.83 -14.72
C HIS A 274 19.07 -13.93 -14.23
N PHE A 275 17.90 -14.08 -14.86
CA PHE A 275 16.96 -15.14 -14.50
C PHE A 275 17.30 -16.42 -15.27
N ASN A 276 17.89 -17.40 -14.57
CA ASN A 276 18.17 -18.72 -15.12
C ASN A 276 17.24 -19.75 -14.47
N LEU A 277 16.45 -20.46 -15.26
CA LEU A 277 15.55 -21.52 -14.79
C LEU A 277 16.30 -22.71 -14.18
N GLN A 278 17.57 -22.89 -14.54
CA GLN A 278 18.41 -23.96 -13.96
C GLN A 278 18.86 -23.62 -12.53
N ASP A 279 19.11 -22.34 -12.23
CA ASP A 279 19.45 -21.89 -10.87
C ASP A 279 18.26 -22.05 -9.91
N TRP A 280 17.05 -22.12 -10.45
CA TRP A 280 15.84 -22.38 -9.69
C TRP A 280 15.78 -23.80 -9.10
N LYS A 281 16.44 -24.76 -9.75
CA LYS A 281 16.43 -26.17 -9.32
C LYS A 281 17.63 -26.55 -8.43
N SER A 282 18.74 -25.84 -8.49
CA SER A 282 20.00 -26.24 -7.84
C SER A 282 20.22 -25.64 -6.44
N GLY A 283 19.55 -24.53 -6.09
CA GLY A 283 19.69 -23.91 -4.75
C GLY A 283 21.09 -23.37 -4.39
N GLU A 284 22.10 -23.68 -5.20
CA GLU A 284 23.50 -23.57 -4.77
C GLU A 284 24.18 -22.20 -5.01
N ASN A 285 23.65 -21.35 -5.89
CA ASN A 285 24.35 -20.10 -6.27
C ASN A 285 23.43 -18.91 -6.51
N THR A 286 22.46 -18.66 -5.63
CA THR A 286 21.57 -17.54 -5.83
C THR A 286 22.11 -16.27 -5.18
N THR A 287 22.50 -15.30 -6.01
CA THR A 287 22.60 -13.91 -5.58
C THR A 287 21.29 -13.46 -4.96
N TYR A 288 21.34 -12.65 -3.91
CA TYR A 288 20.25 -12.16 -3.03
C TYR A 288 18.95 -11.62 -3.69
N HIS A 289 18.77 -11.79 -5.00
CA HIS A 289 17.67 -11.19 -5.77
C HIS A 289 16.84 -12.16 -6.59
N ASP A 290 16.99 -13.47 -6.38
CA ASP A 290 16.40 -14.44 -7.29
C ASP A 290 15.03 -14.99 -6.84
N THR A 291 14.23 -15.35 -7.83
CA THR A 291 12.91 -15.99 -7.64
C THR A 291 13.03 -17.36 -6.97
N GLY A 292 14.15 -18.05 -7.20
CA GLY A 292 14.50 -19.32 -6.57
C GLY A 292 14.54 -19.24 -5.04
N ILE A 293 15.09 -18.15 -4.47
CA ILE A 293 15.11 -17.94 -3.03
C ILE A 293 13.69 -17.94 -2.44
N ARG A 294 12.73 -17.27 -3.09
CA ARG A 294 11.35 -17.24 -2.58
C ARG A 294 10.69 -18.61 -2.63
N PHE A 295 10.95 -19.39 -3.66
CA PHE A 295 10.44 -20.74 -3.73
C PHE A 295 10.98 -21.61 -2.58
N ASN A 296 12.30 -21.54 -2.34
CA ASN A 296 12.92 -22.27 -1.23
C ASN A 296 12.39 -21.80 0.13
N ILE A 297 12.21 -20.47 0.32
CA ILE A 297 11.58 -19.91 1.52
C ILE A 297 10.17 -20.48 1.72
N TRP A 298 9.34 -20.47 0.69
CA TRP A 298 7.96 -20.92 0.78
C TRP A 298 7.87 -22.44 0.96
N SER A 299 8.69 -23.24 0.25
CA SER A 299 8.72 -24.67 0.44
C SER A 299 9.17 -25.05 1.86
N THR A 300 10.21 -24.40 2.38
CA THR A 300 10.67 -24.59 3.77
C THR A 300 9.60 -24.14 4.78
N ALA A 301 8.96 -23.02 4.55
CA ALA A 301 7.88 -22.53 5.42
C ALA A 301 6.71 -23.51 5.46
N LEU A 302 6.35 -24.12 4.33
CA LEU A 302 5.18 -24.99 4.18
C LEU A 302 5.47 -26.48 4.43
N GLU A 303 6.69 -26.85 4.78
CA GLU A 303 7.07 -28.24 5.02
C GLU A 303 6.48 -28.81 6.31
N SER A 304 6.40 -28.00 7.36
CA SER A 304 5.92 -28.43 8.67
C SER A 304 4.74 -27.59 9.18
N PRO A 305 3.61 -27.54 8.46
CA PRO A 305 2.48 -26.69 8.85
C PRO A 305 1.84 -27.12 10.17
N LYS A 306 2.13 -28.35 10.65
CA LYS A 306 1.67 -28.85 11.95
C LYS A 306 2.24 -28.06 13.12
N ASP A 307 3.45 -27.49 12.97
CA ASP A 307 4.14 -26.73 14.01
C ASP A 307 3.36 -25.45 14.40
N TYR A 308 2.57 -24.90 13.45
CA TYR A 308 1.85 -23.64 13.61
C TYR A 308 0.40 -23.66 13.09
N SER A 309 -0.22 -24.84 12.97
CA SER A 309 -1.45 -25.06 12.17
C SER A 309 -2.64 -24.20 12.56
N LEU A 310 -3.09 -24.22 13.82
CA LEU A 310 -4.35 -23.60 14.23
C LEU A 310 -4.17 -22.21 14.84
N TYR A 311 -3.26 -22.08 15.81
CA TYR A 311 -3.08 -20.85 16.60
C TYR A 311 -1.78 -20.10 16.29
N GLY A 312 -0.89 -20.70 15.49
CA GLY A 312 0.42 -20.14 15.18
C GLY A 312 1.42 -20.25 16.33
N LEU A 313 2.60 -19.68 16.11
CA LEU A 313 3.71 -19.64 17.09
C LEU A 313 3.65 -18.38 17.98
N GLY A 314 2.73 -17.47 17.70
CA GLY A 314 2.64 -16.15 18.31
C GLY A 314 3.26 -15.04 17.44
N ALA A 315 2.79 -13.83 17.62
CA ALA A 315 3.25 -12.67 16.86
C ALA A 315 4.77 -12.47 17.02
N GLY A 316 5.45 -12.21 15.91
CA GLY A 316 6.90 -11.98 15.86
C GLY A 316 7.77 -13.23 15.88
N GLN A 317 7.18 -14.44 15.96
CA GLN A 317 7.96 -15.68 16.03
C GLN A 317 8.34 -16.25 14.65
N SER A 318 7.71 -15.78 13.58
CA SER A 318 7.93 -16.28 12.21
C SER A 318 9.39 -16.18 11.78
N PHE A 319 10.05 -15.10 12.13
CA PHE A 319 11.44 -14.87 11.74
C PHE A 319 12.38 -15.93 12.34
N ASN A 320 12.36 -16.16 13.65
CA ASN A 320 13.22 -17.14 14.31
C ASN A 320 12.91 -18.55 13.85
N TYR A 321 11.64 -18.90 13.69
CA TYR A 321 11.23 -20.18 13.15
C TYR A 321 11.83 -20.43 11.76
N LEU A 322 11.70 -19.48 10.86
CA LEU A 322 12.24 -19.60 9.51
C LEU A 322 13.77 -19.66 9.48
N GLN A 323 14.47 -18.84 10.30
CA GLN A 323 15.93 -18.90 10.39
C GLN A 323 16.40 -20.30 10.83
N LYS A 324 15.75 -20.90 11.84
CA LYS A 324 16.05 -22.26 12.27
C LYS A 324 15.84 -23.27 11.14
N LYS A 325 14.70 -23.19 10.44
CA LYS A 325 14.39 -24.07 9.31
C LYS A 325 15.37 -23.91 8.15
N TYR A 326 15.81 -22.69 7.83
CA TYR A 326 16.83 -22.48 6.79
C TYR A 326 18.15 -23.16 7.14
N LEU A 327 18.58 -23.11 8.40
CA LEU A 327 19.78 -23.78 8.85
C LEU A 327 19.64 -25.32 8.79
N GLU A 328 18.48 -25.89 9.18
CA GLU A 328 18.16 -27.30 9.06
C GLU A 328 18.27 -27.80 7.60
N HIS A 329 17.93 -26.95 6.63
CA HIS A 329 18.05 -27.27 5.19
C HIS A 329 19.41 -26.91 4.56
N GLY A 330 20.39 -26.46 5.36
CA GLY A 330 21.70 -26.08 4.85
C GLY A 330 21.73 -24.74 4.11
N PHE A 331 20.66 -23.93 4.20
CA PHE A 331 20.60 -22.61 3.57
C PHE A 331 21.30 -21.54 4.42
N ASN A 332 22.60 -21.72 4.67
CA ASN A 332 23.40 -20.87 5.56
C ASN A 332 23.43 -19.38 5.13
N ASN A 333 23.18 -19.09 3.85
CA ASN A 333 23.16 -17.75 3.30
C ASN A 333 21.81 -17.05 3.43
N TYR A 334 20.75 -17.73 3.92
CA TYR A 334 19.41 -17.16 4.06
C TYR A 334 19.25 -16.39 5.39
N THR A 335 20.27 -15.63 5.74
CA THR A 335 20.25 -14.80 6.95
C THR A 335 19.32 -13.59 6.78
N ASN A 336 18.55 -13.30 7.81
CA ASN A 336 17.64 -12.15 7.86
C ASN A 336 16.53 -12.13 6.78
N LEU A 337 16.10 -13.29 6.27
CA LEU A 337 14.99 -13.41 5.33
C LEU A 337 13.71 -13.80 6.07
N ASN A 338 12.65 -13.03 5.89
CA ASN A 338 11.29 -13.36 6.33
C ASN A 338 10.57 -14.22 5.27
N ALA A 339 9.30 -14.54 5.45
CA ALA A 339 8.54 -15.39 4.53
C ALA A 339 8.38 -14.78 3.11
N HIS A 340 8.64 -13.50 2.88
CA HIS A 340 8.35 -12.79 1.62
C HIS A 340 6.95 -13.09 1.05
N ASN A 341 6.00 -13.36 1.95
CA ASN A 341 4.59 -13.60 1.66
C ASN A 341 3.81 -13.34 2.95
N GLN A 342 2.97 -12.32 2.95
CA GLN A 342 2.22 -11.91 4.14
C GLN A 342 1.27 -13.01 4.64
N TYR A 343 0.71 -13.82 3.75
CA TYR A 343 -0.24 -14.87 4.15
C TYR A 343 0.49 -16.03 4.84
N ILE A 344 1.69 -16.39 4.38
CA ILE A 344 2.55 -17.40 5.04
C ILE A 344 3.03 -16.84 6.38
N GLU A 345 3.45 -15.58 6.44
CA GLU A 345 3.84 -14.91 7.68
C GLU A 345 2.71 -14.96 8.72
N GLU A 346 1.48 -14.57 8.31
CA GLU A 346 0.30 -14.64 9.19
C GLU A 346 -0.01 -16.06 9.64
N TRP A 347 0.18 -17.05 8.76
CA TRP A 347 -0.07 -18.43 9.12
C TRP A 347 0.92 -18.95 10.16
N ILE A 348 2.21 -18.65 9.99
CA ILE A 348 3.24 -19.04 10.98
C ILE A 348 3.00 -18.35 12.31
N GLU A 349 2.71 -17.05 12.31
CA GLU A 349 2.55 -16.28 13.55
C GLU A 349 1.21 -16.55 14.25
N GLU A 350 0.10 -16.52 13.48
CA GLU A 350 -1.26 -16.45 14.02
C GLU A 350 -2.10 -17.70 13.74
N GLY A 351 -1.53 -18.66 13.03
CA GLY A 351 -2.20 -19.88 12.63
C GLY A 351 -3.36 -19.65 11.66
N LEU A 352 -4.14 -20.70 11.43
CA LEU A 352 -5.31 -20.64 10.54
C LEU A 352 -6.34 -19.60 11.03
N VAL A 353 -6.48 -19.44 12.34
CA VAL A 353 -7.40 -18.44 12.93
C VAL A 353 -7.02 -17.03 12.50
N GLY A 354 -5.72 -16.67 12.57
CA GLY A 354 -5.24 -15.35 12.12
C GLY A 354 -5.45 -15.15 10.64
N VAL A 355 -5.13 -16.14 9.81
CA VAL A 355 -5.34 -16.09 8.36
C VAL A 355 -6.81 -15.91 8.01
N LEU A 356 -7.74 -16.58 8.71
CA LEU A 356 -9.18 -16.42 8.48
C LEU A 356 -9.64 -15.00 8.81
N PHE A 357 -9.22 -14.43 9.95
CA PHE A 357 -9.51 -13.02 10.26
C PHE A 357 -8.94 -12.08 9.21
N PHE A 358 -7.72 -12.33 8.76
CA PHE A 358 -7.06 -11.55 7.74
C PHE A 358 -7.83 -11.57 6.40
N ILE A 359 -8.28 -12.74 5.95
CA ILE A 359 -9.12 -12.88 4.76
C ILE A 359 -10.47 -12.18 4.95
N MET A 360 -11.11 -12.33 6.12
CA MET A 360 -12.38 -11.67 6.41
C MET A 360 -12.27 -10.14 6.33
N ILE A 361 -11.15 -9.54 6.76
CA ILE A 361 -10.90 -8.10 6.60
C ILE A 361 -10.95 -7.73 5.12
N TRP A 362 -10.22 -8.45 4.27
CA TRP A 362 -10.18 -8.18 2.82
C TRP A 362 -11.54 -8.29 2.15
N LEU A 363 -12.32 -9.28 2.51
CA LEU A 363 -13.67 -9.47 1.98
C LEU A 363 -14.66 -8.42 2.49
N SER A 364 -14.50 -7.99 3.74
CA SER A 364 -15.39 -7.00 4.37
C SER A 364 -15.31 -5.63 3.70
N ILE A 365 -14.12 -5.20 3.30
CA ILE A 365 -13.89 -3.87 2.74
C ILE A 365 -14.77 -3.61 1.50
N PRO A 366 -14.73 -4.42 0.42
CA PRO A 366 -15.60 -4.20 -0.73
C PRO A 366 -17.09 -4.51 -0.44
N TYR A 367 -17.38 -5.35 0.55
CA TYR A 367 -18.75 -5.76 0.86
C TYR A 367 -19.54 -4.66 1.57
N PHE A 368 -18.97 -4.06 2.60
CA PHE A 368 -19.69 -3.11 3.46
C PHE A 368 -19.73 -1.66 2.95
N TYR A 369 -18.95 -1.31 1.93
CA TYR A 369 -18.94 0.05 1.41
C TYR A 369 -19.91 0.30 0.26
N SER A 370 -20.33 1.56 0.08
CA SER A 370 -21.23 2.01 -0.98
C SER A 370 -20.67 1.69 -2.38
N LYS A 371 -21.54 1.66 -3.41
CA LYS A 371 -21.14 1.36 -4.78
C LYS A 371 -19.94 2.18 -5.29
N ARG A 372 -19.82 3.45 -4.88
CA ARG A 372 -18.69 4.33 -5.29
C ARG A 372 -17.41 3.99 -4.53
N ALA A 373 -17.47 3.93 -3.21
CA ALA A 373 -16.34 3.55 -2.37
C ALA A 373 -15.89 2.12 -2.60
N ARG A 374 -16.83 1.20 -2.94
CA ARG A 374 -16.53 -0.20 -3.28
C ARG A 374 -15.56 -0.33 -4.46
N LYS A 375 -15.68 0.52 -5.50
CA LYS A 375 -14.74 0.49 -6.63
C LYS A 375 -13.33 0.83 -6.21
N THR A 376 -13.17 1.89 -5.44
CA THR A 376 -11.89 2.30 -4.87
C THR A 376 -11.37 1.21 -3.93
N ALA A 377 -12.23 0.66 -3.09
CA ALA A 377 -11.90 -0.43 -2.18
C ALA A 377 -11.36 -1.66 -2.92
N ILE A 378 -12.07 -2.14 -3.95
CA ILE A 378 -11.63 -3.29 -4.77
C ILE A 378 -10.27 -3.01 -5.42
N PHE A 379 -10.12 -1.82 -6.01
CA PHE A 379 -8.87 -1.42 -6.65
C PHE A 379 -7.68 -1.52 -5.68
N LEU A 380 -7.83 -0.96 -4.51
CA LEU A 380 -6.77 -0.90 -3.52
C LEU A 380 -6.56 -2.26 -2.83
N CYS A 381 -7.63 -3.02 -2.53
CA CYS A 381 -7.50 -4.41 -2.06
C CYS A 381 -6.68 -5.24 -3.04
N THR A 382 -6.93 -5.11 -4.34
CA THR A 382 -6.19 -5.85 -5.37
C THR A 382 -4.69 -5.53 -5.33
N ILE A 383 -4.30 -4.24 -5.19
CA ILE A 383 -2.88 -3.86 -5.07
C ILE A 383 -2.24 -4.56 -3.86
N PHE A 384 -2.86 -4.42 -2.69
CA PHE A 384 -2.31 -5.00 -1.47
C PHE A 384 -2.26 -6.51 -1.53
N MET A 385 -3.36 -7.18 -1.90
CA MET A 385 -3.43 -8.64 -1.95
C MET A 385 -2.39 -9.23 -2.89
N LEU A 386 -2.17 -8.65 -4.07
CA LEU A 386 -1.16 -9.12 -5.02
C LEU A 386 0.27 -8.87 -4.51
N ASN A 387 0.51 -7.71 -3.91
CA ASN A 387 1.82 -7.40 -3.35
C ASN A 387 2.14 -8.27 -2.12
N MET A 388 1.13 -8.61 -1.31
CA MET A 388 1.26 -9.50 -0.15
C MET A 388 1.57 -10.95 -0.51
N LEU A 389 1.28 -11.39 -1.74
CA LEU A 389 1.74 -12.68 -2.24
C LEU A 389 3.26 -12.76 -2.44
N THR A 390 3.92 -11.61 -2.56
CA THR A 390 5.33 -11.55 -2.94
C THR A 390 6.22 -10.87 -1.90
N ASP A 391 5.62 -10.29 -0.85
CA ASP A 391 6.37 -9.67 0.24
C ASP A 391 5.49 -9.52 1.50
N CYS A 392 6.13 -9.39 2.66
CA CYS A 392 5.46 -9.10 3.92
C CYS A 392 5.21 -7.60 4.05
N MET A 393 4.05 -7.15 3.52
CA MET A 393 3.69 -5.74 3.46
C MET A 393 3.64 -5.09 4.86
N PHE A 394 3.20 -5.82 5.87
CA PHE A 394 3.14 -5.35 7.26
C PHE A 394 4.45 -5.56 8.02
N GLY A 395 5.43 -6.19 7.41
CA GLY A 395 6.78 -6.30 7.94
C GLY A 395 7.56 -4.97 8.01
N ARG A 396 7.03 -3.89 7.41
CA ARG A 396 7.64 -2.55 7.39
C ARG A 396 6.61 -1.46 7.68
N PHE A 397 7.06 -0.39 8.36
CA PHE A 397 6.20 0.75 8.66
C PHE A 397 5.60 1.41 7.40
N ASP A 398 6.30 1.40 6.28
CA ASP A 398 5.78 1.91 5.00
C ASP A 398 4.47 1.24 4.58
N GLY A 399 4.39 -0.09 4.70
CA GLY A 399 3.18 -0.83 4.38
C GLY A 399 2.05 -0.59 5.37
N ILE A 400 2.38 -0.49 6.66
CA ILE A 400 1.42 -0.17 7.73
C ILE A 400 0.82 1.22 7.52
N ALA A 401 1.67 2.24 7.30
CA ALA A 401 1.21 3.61 7.07
C ALA A 401 0.38 3.71 5.80
N LEU A 402 0.80 3.05 4.73
CA LEU A 402 0.08 3.00 3.47
C LEU A 402 -1.31 2.38 3.65
N TRP A 403 -1.41 1.27 4.39
CA TRP A 403 -2.67 0.64 4.75
C TRP A 403 -3.58 1.56 5.56
N CYS A 404 -3.05 2.19 6.60
CA CYS A 404 -3.80 3.11 7.46
C CYS A 404 -4.37 4.29 6.67
N VAL A 405 -3.53 4.95 5.87
CA VAL A 405 -3.97 6.06 5.01
C VAL A 405 -5.06 5.58 4.05
N TRP A 406 -4.88 4.42 3.48
CA TRP A 406 -5.83 3.87 2.55
C TRP A 406 -7.19 3.55 3.17
N MET A 407 -7.23 2.94 4.34
CA MET A 407 -8.48 2.69 5.07
C MET A 407 -9.21 4.00 5.38
N VAL A 408 -8.47 5.04 5.77
CA VAL A 408 -9.01 6.39 5.99
C VAL A 408 -9.59 6.97 4.69
N LEU A 409 -8.91 6.79 3.55
CA LEU A 409 -9.39 7.26 2.25
C LEU A 409 -10.70 6.59 1.82
N ILE A 410 -10.84 5.28 2.01
CA ILE A 410 -12.09 4.58 1.73
C ILE A 410 -13.21 5.10 2.62
N ARG A 411 -12.92 5.32 3.91
CA ARG A 411 -13.89 5.85 4.86
C ARG A 411 -14.40 7.22 4.42
N LEU A 412 -13.50 8.15 4.10
CA LEU A 412 -13.82 9.48 3.58
C LEU A 412 -14.70 9.44 2.33
N GLN A 413 -14.35 8.58 1.37
CA GLN A 413 -15.12 8.46 0.15
C GLN A 413 -16.54 7.93 0.41
N SER A 414 -16.72 7.14 1.46
CA SER A 414 -18.04 6.62 1.85
C SER A 414 -18.92 7.65 2.55
N GLU A 415 -18.32 8.64 3.24
CA GLU A 415 -19.02 9.70 3.97
C GLU A 415 -19.52 10.80 3.02
N ASN A 416 -18.70 11.29 2.12
CA ASN A 416 -19.05 12.35 1.16
C ASN A 416 -20.22 12.01 0.22
N HIS A 417 -20.71 10.79 0.23
CA HIS A 417 -21.85 10.39 -0.60
C HIS A 417 -23.22 10.68 0.05
N GLN A 418 -23.28 11.00 1.34
CA GLN A 418 -24.55 11.35 1.99
C GLN A 418 -24.98 12.79 1.71
N GLU A 419 -24.03 13.69 1.41
CA GLU A 419 -24.30 15.08 1.11
C GLU A 419 -24.80 15.32 -0.34
N GLU A 420 -24.56 14.39 -1.27
CA GLU A 420 -24.97 14.51 -2.68
C GLU A 420 -26.37 13.93 -2.98
N LEU A 421 -27.06 13.33 -2.00
CA LEU A 421 -28.45 12.94 -2.17
C LEU A 421 -29.34 14.19 -2.02
N PRO A 422 -30.10 14.59 -3.05
CA PRO A 422 -30.97 15.75 -2.93
C PRO A 422 -31.94 15.54 -1.79
N GLN A 423 -32.10 16.55 -0.96
CA GLN A 423 -33.11 16.64 0.15
C GLN A 423 -34.56 16.58 -0.36
N HIS A 424 -34.78 16.17 -1.58
CA HIS A 424 -36.08 16.06 -2.25
C HIS A 424 -36.76 14.71 -2.00
N LYS A 425 -36.90 14.26 -0.74
CA LYS A 425 -37.91 13.26 -0.35
C LYS A 425 -38.21 13.31 1.14
N GLN A 426 -38.38 14.51 1.66
CA GLN A 426 -39.26 14.68 2.81
C GLN A 426 -40.52 15.39 2.30
N SER A 427 -41.43 14.62 1.72
CA SER A 427 -42.80 15.06 1.59
C SER A 427 -43.36 15.22 3.02
N PRO A 428 -43.97 16.37 3.34
CA PRO A 428 -44.70 16.48 4.58
C PRO A 428 -45.90 15.52 4.49
N THR A 429 -45.89 14.46 5.26
CA THR A 429 -47.12 13.77 5.59
C THR A 429 -47.91 14.71 6.51
N ASN A 430 -48.80 15.48 5.88
CA ASN A 430 -49.98 16.01 6.55
C ASN A 430 -50.80 14.79 7.03
N HIS A 431 -50.89 14.65 8.34
CA HIS A 431 -52.13 14.38 9.09
C HIS A 431 -51.84 14.44 10.57
#